data_30d4c613fc3f0d14e99f5017200d7140
#
_entry.id   30d4c613fc3f0d14e99f5017200d7140
#
_cell.length_a   1.000
_cell.length_b   1.000
_cell.length_c   1.000
_cell.angle_alpha   90.00
_cell.angle_beta   90.00
_cell.angle_gamma   90.00
#
_symmetry.space_group_name_H-M   'P 1'
#
loop_
_entity.id
_entity.type
_entity.pdbx_description
1 polymer ?
#
loop_
_entity_poly.entity_id
_entity_poly.type
_entity_poly.pdbx_seq_one_letter_code
_entity_poly.pdbx_strand_id
1 'polypeptide(L)'
;SSAALSSNVHGLQNGNDKVTALGDAYSAEMGKIVPLVDRAEKNAAAVLAQQKTLTQVGTSLRSVSRQSSDLLEVAETVSSLKLQQNAPAAEISAAGQLVMLTQRIGKSANEFLTMEGVSPEAVFLLGKDLNSFKEIAEGLLNGSQELRLAPAKDEQTRERLTALLKMYEETRTQARGILGNLQ
;
A
#
# COMPACT_ATOMS: atom_id res chain seq x y z
N SER A 1 -6.42 -27.54 -14.37
CA SER A 1 -5.40 -26.58 -13.94
C SER A 1 -4.07 -26.83 -14.64
N SER A 2 -3.18 -25.84 -14.71
CA SER A 2 -1.84 -25.97 -15.30
C SER A 2 -0.99 -27.02 -14.57
N ALA A 3 -1.15 -27.14 -13.25
CA ALA A 3 -0.46 -28.14 -12.43
C ALA A 3 -0.93 -29.57 -12.80
N ALA A 4 -2.23 -29.79 -13.06
CA ALA A 4 -2.75 -31.09 -13.50
C ALA A 4 -2.23 -31.45 -14.89
N LEU A 5 -2.16 -30.49 -15.82
CA LEU A 5 -1.59 -30.68 -17.15
C LEU A 5 -0.11 -31.07 -17.06
N SER A 6 0.67 -30.34 -16.28
CA SER A 6 2.10 -30.64 -16.04
C SER A 6 2.30 -32.04 -15.46
N SER A 7 1.55 -32.38 -14.42
CA SER A 7 1.59 -33.72 -13.80
C SER A 7 1.28 -34.84 -14.78
N ASN A 8 0.28 -34.66 -15.64
CA ASN A 8 -0.10 -35.65 -16.64
C ASN A 8 0.95 -35.82 -17.73
N VAL A 9 1.54 -34.73 -18.21
CA VAL A 9 2.59 -34.76 -19.24
C VAL A 9 3.87 -35.39 -18.71
N HIS A 10 4.30 -35.05 -17.49
CA HIS A 10 5.44 -35.72 -16.84
C HIS A 10 5.15 -37.20 -16.55
N GLY A 11 3.90 -37.55 -16.22
CA GLY A 11 3.48 -38.94 -16.07
C GLY A 11 3.60 -39.74 -17.36
N LEU A 12 3.26 -39.15 -18.51
CA LEU A 12 3.46 -39.77 -19.82
C LEU A 12 4.93 -39.96 -20.16
N GLN A 13 5.80 -39.06 -19.71
CA GLN A 13 7.24 -39.15 -19.95
C GLN A 13 7.90 -40.21 -19.07
N ASN A 14 7.62 -40.22 -17.77
CA ASN A 14 8.36 -40.99 -16.77
C ASN A 14 7.57 -42.17 -16.16
N GLY A 15 6.25 -42.22 -16.39
CA GLY A 15 5.34 -43.10 -15.67
C GLY A 15 4.98 -42.57 -14.27
N ASN A 16 3.80 -42.91 -13.80
CA ASN A 16 3.36 -42.72 -12.42
C ASN A 16 2.25 -43.72 -12.06
N ASP A 17 1.63 -43.60 -10.89
CA ASP A 17 0.59 -44.53 -10.39
C ASP A 17 -0.66 -44.61 -11.29
N LYS A 18 -0.85 -43.65 -12.18
CA LYS A 18 -2.02 -43.53 -13.06
C LYS A 18 -1.74 -43.76 -14.52
N VAL A 19 -0.50 -43.52 -14.93
CA VAL A 19 -0.11 -43.54 -16.35
C VAL A 19 1.21 -44.23 -16.52
N THR A 20 1.27 -45.18 -17.48
CA THR A 20 2.49 -45.83 -17.89
C THR A 20 3.31 -44.90 -18.77
N ALA A 21 4.63 -44.88 -18.58
CA ALA A 21 5.54 -44.12 -19.43
C ALA A 21 5.40 -44.50 -20.91
N LEU A 22 5.42 -43.50 -21.78
CA LEU A 22 5.49 -43.71 -23.23
C LEU A 22 6.88 -44.27 -23.59
N GLY A 23 6.88 -45.16 -24.56
CA GLY A 23 8.14 -45.76 -25.04
C GLY A 23 9.00 -44.75 -25.82
N ASP A 24 10.25 -45.19 -26.17
CA ASP A 24 11.26 -44.39 -26.85
C ASP A 24 10.81 -43.80 -28.19
N ALA A 25 9.80 -44.43 -28.84
CA ALA A 25 9.23 -43.95 -30.11
C ALA A 25 8.65 -42.53 -29.99
N TYR A 26 8.25 -42.08 -28.80
CA TYR A 26 7.65 -40.76 -28.53
C TYR A 26 8.61 -39.79 -27.83
N SER A 27 9.87 -40.19 -27.63
CA SER A 27 10.85 -39.39 -26.89
C SER A 27 11.11 -38.03 -27.51
N ALA A 28 11.13 -37.92 -28.85
CA ALA A 28 11.34 -36.65 -29.56
C ALA A 28 10.15 -35.69 -29.38
N GLU A 29 8.94 -36.19 -29.44
CA GLU A 29 7.69 -35.41 -29.23
C GLU A 29 7.58 -34.96 -27.78
N MET A 30 7.85 -35.84 -26.83
CA MET A 30 7.87 -35.49 -25.40
C MET A 30 8.95 -34.46 -25.09
N GLY A 31 10.12 -34.55 -25.73
CA GLY A 31 11.18 -33.56 -25.62
C GLY A 31 10.78 -32.15 -26.09
N LYS A 32 9.77 -32.04 -26.95
CA LYS A 32 9.20 -30.75 -27.40
C LYS A 32 8.04 -30.30 -26.52
N ILE A 33 7.21 -31.21 -26.03
CA ILE A 33 5.99 -30.91 -25.26
C ILE A 33 6.31 -30.54 -23.81
N VAL A 34 7.18 -31.29 -23.13
CA VAL A 34 7.51 -31.07 -21.71
C VAL A 34 8.00 -29.66 -21.41
N PRO A 35 8.95 -29.09 -22.18
CA PRO A 35 9.39 -27.72 -21.93
C PRO A 35 8.28 -26.69 -22.13
N LEU A 36 7.35 -26.91 -23.05
CA LEU A 36 6.20 -26.02 -23.27
C LEU A 36 5.23 -26.05 -22.10
N VAL A 37 4.94 -27.23 -21.57
CA VAL A 37 4.08 -27.44 -20.41
C VAL A 37 4.70 -26.84 -19.16
N ASP A 38 6.01 -27.05 -18.94
CA ASP A 38 6.74 -26.48 -17.81
C ASP A 38 6.74 -24.95 -17.85
N ARG A 39 6.89 -24.37 -19.04
CA ARG A 39 6.79 -22.92 -19.25
C ARG A 39 5.38 -22.41 -18.97
N ALA A 40 4.37 -23.12 -19.46
CA ALA A 40 2.97 -22.77 -19.21
C ALA A 40 2.62 -22.81 -17.71
N GLU A 41 3.09 -23.83 -16.99
CA GLU A 41 2.91 -23.93 -15.53
C GLU A 41 3.61 -22.80 -14.80
N LYS A 42 4.86 -22.50 -15.15
CA LYS A 42 5.62 -21.39 -14.58
C LYS A 42 4.94 -20.05 -14.82
N ASN A 43 4.44 -19.82 -16.05
CA ASN A 43 3.74 -18.59 -16.39
C ASN A 43 2.41 -18.47 -15.62
N ALA A 44 1.66 -19.56 -15.52
CA ALA A 44 0.42 -19.58 -14.74
C ALA A 44 0.65 -19.30 -13.25
N ALA A 45 1.71 -19.88 -12.66
CA ALA A 45 2.11 -19.60 -11.28
C ALA A 45 2.49 -18.12 -11.09
N ALA A 46 3.22 -17.53 -12.04
CA ALA A 46 3.59 -16.13 -12.01
C ALA A 46 2.35 -15.21 -12.08
N VAL A 47 1.39 -15.51 -12.97
CA VAL A 47 0.12 -14.76 -13.08
C VAL A 47 -0.69 -14.84 -11.80
N LEU A 48 -0.80 -16.02 -11.19
CA LEU A 48 -1.49 -16.19 -9.92
C LEU A 48 -0.84 -15.43 -8.76
N ALA A 49 0.50 -15.41 -8.72
CA ALA A 49 1.25 -14.63 -7.74
C ALA A 49 1.01 -13.13 -7.92
N GLN A 50 1.04 -12.63 -9.16
CA GLN A 50 0.72 -11.23 -9.46
C GLN A 50 -0.72 -10.87 -9.09
N GLN A 51 -1.68 -11.73 -9.38
CA GLN A 51 -3.08 -11.52 -9.01
C GLN A 51 -3.23 -11.37 -7.49
N LYS A 52 -2.56 -12.23 -6.71
CA LYS A 52 -2.56 -12.15 -5.25
C LYS A 52 -1.98 -10.81 -4.76
N THR A 53 -0.86 -10.39 -5.32
CA THR A 53 -0.22 -9.11 -5.00
C THR A 53 -1.13 -7.94 -5.34
N LEU A 54 -1.73 -7.91 -6.52
CA LEU A 54 -2.66 -6.86 -6.92
C LEU A 54 -3.90 -6.78 -6.02
N THR A 55 -4.42 -7.93 -5.59
CA THR A 55 -5.55 -7.99 -4.64
C THR A 55 -5.16 -7.41 -3.27
N GLN A 56 -3.96 -7.73 -2.78
CA GLN A 56 -3.44 -7.17 -1.53
C GLN A 56 -3.23 -5.66 -1.62
N VAL A 57 -2.64 -5.18 -2.71
CA VAL A 57 -2.46 -3.74 -2.97
C VAL A 57 -3.81 -3.03 -3.01
N GLY A 58 -4.80 -3.57 -3.72
CA GLY A 58 -6.15 -3.00 -3.78
C GLY A 58 -6.83 -2.93 -2.40
N THR A 59 -6.66 -3.96 -1.57
CA THR A 59 -7.17 -3.97 -0.19
C THR A 59 -6.49 -2.90 0.66
N SER A 60 -5.17 -2.79 0.57
CA SER A 60 -4.40 -1.76 1.29
C SER A 60 -4.77 -0.34 0.85
N LEU A 61 -4.97 -0.09 -0.45
CA LEU A 61 -5.41 1.20 -0.98
C LEU A 61 -6.79 1.60 -0.46
N ARG A 62 -7.75 0.66 -0.42
CA ARG A 62 -9.07 0.92 0.17
C ARG A 62 -8.99 1.22 1.67
N SER A 63 -8.11 0.53 2.40
CA SER A 63 -7.83 0.85 3.80
C SER A 63 -7.27 2.24 3.98
N VAL A 64 -6.26 2.64 3.20
CA VAL A 64 -5.67 3.98 3.23
C VAL A 64 -6.73 5.04 2.90
N SER A 65 -7.55 4.84 1.88
CA SER A 65 -8.62 5.75 1.52
C SER A 65 -9.63 5.95 2.64
N ARG A 66 -10.05 4.87 3.30
CA ARG A 66 -10.97 4.95 4.44
C ARG A 66 -10.33 5.63 5.65
N GLN A 67 -9.10 5.25 6.00
CA GLN A 67 -8.37 5.82 7.12
C GLN A 67 -8.05 7.31 6.90
N SER A 68 -7.88 7.75 5.65
CA SER A 68 -7.68 9.18 5.35
C SER A 68 -8.88 10.04 5.75
N SER A 69 -10.09 9.50 5.69
CA SER A 69 -11.30 10.20 6.16
C SER A 69 -11.30 10.36 7.68
N ASP A 70 -10.89 9.33 8.41
CA ASP A 70 -10.77 9.40 9.88
C ASP A 70 -9.65 10.36 10.30
N LEU A 71 -8.51 10.33 9.60
CA LEU A 71 -7.42 11.30 9.79
C LEU A 71 -7.87 12.73 9.52
N LEU A 72 -8.68 12.95 8.49
CA LEU A 72 -9.21 14.25 8.14
C LEU A 72 -10.07 14.82 9.27
N GLU A 73 -10.97 14.02 9.83
CA GLU A 73 -11.86 14.45 10.92
C GLU A 73 -11.05 14.92 12.15
N VAL A 74 -10.02 14.17 12.54
CA VAL A 74 -9.16 14.55 13.67
C VAL A 74 -8.29 15.76 13.32
N ALA A 75 -7.76 15.85 12.10
CA ALA A 75 -6.98 17.01 11.65
C ALA A 75 -7.81 18.29 11.62
N GLU A 76 -9.06 18.23 11.17
CA GLU A 76 -10.01 19.36 11.22
C GLU A 76 -10.32 19.78 12.65
N THR A 77 -10.45 18.82 13.56
CA THR A 77 -10.64 19.10 15.00
C THR A 77 -9.44 19.85 15.57
N VAL A 78 -8.21 19.40 15.27
CA VAL A 78 -6.99 20.10 15.70
C VAL A 78 -6.91 21.49 15.11
N SER A 79 -7.23 21.67 13.83
CA SER A 79 -7.27 22.98 13.18
C SER A 79 -8.27 23.92 13.86
N SER A 80 -9.46 23.45 14.17
CA SER A 80 -10.49 24.21 14.87
C SER A 80 -10.05 24.62 16.28
N LEU A 81 -9.43 23.72 17.03
CA LEU A 81 -8.89 24.00 18.36
C LEU A 81 -7.82 25.10 18.32
N LYS A 82 -6.91 25.04 17.35
CA LYS A 82 -5.88 26.08 17.17
C LYS A 82 -6.48 27.45 16.86
N LEU A 83 -7.53 27.51 16.05
CA LEU A 83 -8.25 28.75 15.78
C LEU A 83 -8.97 29.29 17.02
N GLN A 84 -9.66 28.44 17.77
CA GLN A 84 -10.36 28.81 19.00
C GLN A 84 -9.41 29.33 20.09
N GLN A 85 -8.21 28.77 20.15
CA GLN A 85 -7.18 29.17 21.12
C GLN A 85 -6.44 30.45 20.72
N ASN A 86 -6.73 31.03 19.57
CA ASN A 86 -5.94 32.10 18.96
C ASN A 86 -4.44 31.77 18.93
N ALA A 87 -4.12 30.54 18.53
CA ALA A 87 -2.77 30.04 18.46
C ALA A 87 -1.90 30.90 17.49
N PRO A 88 -0.57 30.87 17.62
CA PRO A 88 0.30 31.55 16.67
C PRO A 88 0.06 31.14 15.23
N ALA A 89 0.26 32.05 14.28
CA ALA A 89 0.01 31.82 12.86
C ALA A 89 0.70 30.57 12.30
N ALA A 90 1.91 30.28 12.77
CA ALA A 90 2.65 29.07 12.37
C ALA A 90 1.93 27.78 12.76
N GLU A 91 1.31 27.73 13.94
CA GLU A 91 0.56 26.57 14.41
C GLU A 91 -0.77 26.40 13.65
N ILE A 92 -1.48 27.50 13.39
CA ILE A 92 -2.70 27.51 12.58
C ILE A 92 -2.41 27.04 11.17
N SER A 93 -1.32 27.53 10.56
CA SER A 93 -0.88 27.13 9.24
C SER A 93 -0.50 25.63 9.19
N ALA A 94 0.25 25.16 10.18
CA ALA A 94 0.63 23.74 10.26
C ALA A 94 -0.58 22.82 10.41
N ALA A 95 -1.56 23.19 11.24
CA ALA A 95 -2.81 22.41 11.38
C ALA A 95 -3.62 22.40 10.07
N GLY A 96 -3.67 23.51 9.34
CA GLY A 96 -4.29 23.59 8.02
C GLY A 96 -3.57 22.71 6.98
N GLN A 97 -2.26 22.61 7.06
CA GLN A 97 -1.47 21.69 6.20
C GLN A 97 -1.77 20.23 6.49
N LEU A 98 -2.00 19.84 7.74
CA LEU A 98 -2.46 18.48 8.09
C LEU A 98 -3.77 18.14 7.40
N VAL A 99 -4.74 19.05 7.41
CA VAL A 99 -6.02 18.87 6.72
C VAL A 99 -5.81 18.66 5.22
N MET A 100 -5.01 19.52 4.60
CA MET A 100 -4.69 19.40 3.17
C MET A 100 -3.99 18.07 2.84
N LEU A 101 -3.04 17.64 3.65
CA LEU A 101 -2.30 16.40 3.43
C LEU A 101 -3.18 15.16 3.56
N THR A 102 -4.13 15.13 4.50
CA THR A 102 -5.08 14.02 4.59
C THR A 102 -5.95 13.91 3.35
N GLN A 103 -6.39 15.03 2.80
CA GLN A 103 -7.17 15.06 1.55
C GLN A 103 -6.32 14.57 0.36
N ARG A 104 -5.07 14.98 0.27
CA ARG A 104 -4.14 14.52 -0.79
C ARG A 104 -3.84 13.03 -0.70
N ILE A 105 -3.61 12.51 0.50
CA ILE A 105 -3.39 11.07 0.74
C ILE A 105 -4.61 10.26 0.29
N GLY A 106 -5.81 10.68 0.67
CA GLY A 106 -7.05 10.04 0.26
C GLY A 106 -7.28 10.08 -1.24
N LYS A 107 -7.02 11.23 -1.87
CA LYS A 107 -7.09 11.39 -3.33
C LYS A 107 -6.10 10.46 -4.03
N SER A 108 -4.84 10.43 -3.61
CA SER A 108 -3.82 9.55 -4.18
C SER A 108 -4.22 8.07 -4.08
N ALA A 109 -4.73 7.63 -2.94
CA ALA A 109 -5.19 6.25 -2.75
C ALA A 109 -6.36 5.90 -3.69
N ASN A 110 -7.32 6.80 -3.87
CA ASN A 110 -8.45 6.62 -4.80
C ASN A 110 -8.00 6.61 -6.26
N GLU A 111 -7.09 7.48 -6.64
CA GLU A 111 -6.52 7.50 -8.00
C GLU A 111 -5.82 6.18 -8.33
N PHE A 112 -5.03 5.62 -7.42
CA PHE A 112 -4.40 4.30 -7.62
C PHE A 112 -5.41 3.16 -7.80
N LEU A 113 -6.59 3.23 -7.19
CA LEU A 113 -7.65 2.24 -7.36
C LEU A 113 -8.31 2.29 -8.74
N THR A 114 -8.28 3.45 -9.39
CA THR A 114 -8.98 3.71 -10.66
C THR A 114 -8.06 3.71 -11.89
N MET A 115 -6.74 3.80 -11.70
CA MET A 115 -5.76 3.83 -12.79
C MET A 115 -5.42 2.44 -13.31
N GLU A 116 -5.23 2.31 -14.63
CA GLU A 116 -4.70 1.10 -15.28
C GLU A 116 -3.18 0.92 -15.09
N GLY A 117 -2.63 1.52 -14.07
CA GLY A 117 -1.22 1.43 -13.72
C GLY A 117 -0.83 2.51 -12.72
N VAL A 118 0.20 2.24 -11.95
CA VAL A 118 0.70 3.17 -10.92
C VAL A 118 2.00 3.79 -11.42
N SER A 119 2.01 5.11 -11.57
CA SER A 119 3.23 5.80 -11.94
C SER A 119 4.20 5.88 -10.74
N PRO A 120 5.53 5.74 -10.96
CA PRO A 120 6.52 5.92 -9.89
C PRO A 120 6.45 7.31 -9.24
N GLU A 121 6.06 8.33 -9.99
CA GLU A 121 5.87 9.69 -9.50
C GLU A 121 4.72 9.78 -8.49
N ALA A 122 3.57 9.15 -8.78
CA ALA A 122 2.43 9.12 -7.88
C ALA A 122 2.77 8.37 -6.57
N VAL A 123 3.53 7.29 -6.65
CA VAL A 123 4.05 6.55 -5.48
C VAL A 123 4.97 7.43 -4.63
N PHE A 124 5.88 8.15 -5.27
CA PHE A 124 6.79 9.09 -4.60
C PHE A 124 6.02 10.21 -3.89
N LEU A 125 5.02 10.79 -4.54
CA LEU A 125 4.19 11.85 -3.95
C LEU A 125 3.41 11.36 -2.73
N LEU A 126 2.84 10.15 -2.79
CA LEU A 126 2.17 9.55 -1.63
C LEU A 126 3.13 9.38 -0.46
N GLY A 127 4.31 8.85 -0.70
CA GLY A 127 5.35 8.68 0.32
C GLY A 127 5.79 10.02 0.93
N LYS A 128 5.96 11.05 0.09
CA LYS A 128 6.30 12.41 0.52
C LYS A 128 5.20 13.01 1.40
N ASP A 129 3.94 12.89 1.01
CA ASP A 129 2.80 13.43 1.76
C ASP A 129 2.65 12.75 3.12
N LEU A 130 2.87 11.43 3.19
CA LEU A 130 2.88 10.68 4.45
C LEU A 130 4.01 11.14 5.38
N ASN A 131 5.21 11.37 4.86
CA ASN A 131 6.32 11.86 5.67
C ASN A 131 6.07 13.29 6.17
N SER A 132 5.60 14.19 5.32
CA SER A 132 5.27 15.56 5.69
C SER A 132 4.16 15.61 6.74
N PHE A 133 3.16 14.76 6.63
CA PHE A 133 2.10 14.62 7.63
C PHE A 133 2.67 14.28 9.02
N LYS A 134 3.54 13.28 9.08
CA LYS A 134 4.18 12.87 10.32
C LYS A 134 4.99 14.00 10.96
N GLU A 135 5.85 14.65 10.17
CA GLU A 135 6.69 15.76 10.65
C GLU A 135 5.86 16.90 11.25
N ILE A 136 4.78 17.29 10.57
CA ILE A 136 3.92 18.37 11.04
C ILE A 136 3.15 17.96 12.29
N ALA A 137 2.57 16.76 12.32
CA ALA A 137 1.82 16.27 13.48
C ALA A 137 2.73 16.12 14.73
N GLU A 138 3.91 15.57 14.57
CA GLU A 138 4.92 15.49 15.64
C GLU A 138 5.40 16.88 16.08
N GLY A 139 5.62 17.80 15.15
CA GLY A 139 5.99 19.17 15.42
C GLY A 139 4.91 19.93 16.21
N LEU A 140 3.65 19.75 15.90
CA LEU A 140 2.54 20.33 16.65
C LEU A 140 2.41 19.74 18.06
N LEU A 141 2.70 18.45 18.24
CA LEU A 141 2.62 17.79 19.54
C LEU A 141 3.82 18.12 20.44
N ASN A 142 5.02 17.97 19.91
CA ASN A 142 6.27 17.99 20.67
C ASN A 142 7.13 19.23 20.43
N GLY A 143 6.72 20.09 19.51
CA GLY A 143 7.50 21.23 19.03
C GLY A 143 8.46 20.85 17.91
N SER A 144 8.81 21.84 17.09
CA SER A 144 9.79 21.72 16.02
C SER A 144 10.47 23.06 15.80
N GLN A 145 11.79 23.11 15.93
CA GLN A 145 12.55 24.32 15.61
C GLN A 145 12.52 24.62 14.11
N GLU A 146 12.60 23.60 13.29
CA GLU A 146 12.58 23.71 11.83
C GLU A 146 11.25 24.30 11.32
N LEU A 147 10.14 23.84 11.87
CA LEU A 147 8.80 24.35 11.53
C LEU A 147 8.38 25.54 12.38
N ARG A 148 9.21 26.00 13.31
CA ARG A 148 8.91 27.09 14.26
C ARG A 148 7.64 26.84 15.08
N LEU A 149 7.46 25.61 15.51
CA LEU A 149 6.32 25.16 16.30
C LEU A 149 6.71 24.96 17.76
N ALA A 150 5.91 25.51 18.67
CA ALA A 150 6.00 25.21 20.09
C ALA A 150 5.22 23.92 20.40
N PRO A 151 5.63 23.14 21.43
CA PRO A 151 4.87 21.96 21.87
C PRO A 151 3.45 22.35 22.28
N ALA A 152 2.48 21.50 21.95
CA ALA A 152 1.12 21.66 22.45
C ALA A 152 1.08 21.53 23.98
N LYS A 153 0.47 22.48 24.66
CA LYS A 153 0.43 22.54 26.13
C LYS A 153 -0.91 22.08 26.70
N ASP A 154 -2.02 22.32 25.98
CA ASP A 154 -3.34 21.93 26.41
C ASP A 154 -3.58 20.43 26.17
N GLU A 155 -4.19 19.79 27.14
CA GLU A 155 -4.41 18.33 27.11
C GLU A 155 -5.29 17.89 25.97
N GLN A 156 -6.32 18.66 25.64
CA GLN A 156 -7.25 18.33 24.56
C GLN A 156 -6.56 18.26 23.19
N THR A 157 -5.72 19.25 22.87
CA THR A 157 -4.93 19.24 21.62
C THR A 157 -3.93 18.08 21.62
N ARG A 158 -3.26 17.82 22.74
CA ARG A 158 -2.32 16.72 22.89
C ARG A 158 -2.97 15.35 22.68
N GLU A 159 -4.12 15.14 23.25
CA GLU A 159 -4.89 13.89 23.06
C GLU A 159 -5.29 13.70 21.60
N ARG A 160 -5.75 14.74 20.93
CA ARG A 160 -6.14 14.68 19.52
C ARG A 160 -4.95 14.41 18.61
N LEU A 161 -3.80 15.06 18.84
CA LEU A 161 -2.58 14.83 18.07
C LEU A 161 -1.98 13.44 18.33
N THR A 162 -2.06 12.94 19.56
CA THR A 162 -1.63 11.59 19.90
C THR A 162 -2.50 10.53 19.20
N ALA A 163 -3.81 10.72 19.20
CA ALA A 163 -4.75 9.87 18.48
C ALA A 163 -4.48 9.92 16.96
N LEU A 164 -4.23 11.11 16.42
CA LEU A 164 -3.91 11.33 15.01
C LEU A 164 -2.65 10.57 14.60
N LEU A 165 -1.58 10.64 15.40
CA LEU A 165 -0.32 9.93 15.13
C LEU A 165 -0.48 8.41 15.22
N LYS A 166 -1.30 7.91 16.13
CA LYS A 166 -1.62 6.48 16.22
C LYS A 166 -2.33 5.98 14.97
N MET A 167 -3.36 6.70 14.52
CA MET A 167 -4.08 6.40 13.29
C MET A 167 -3.15 6.51 12.06
N TYR A 168 -2.25 7.49 12.06
CA TYR A 168 -1.24 7.64 11.01
C TYR A 168 -0.31 6.42 10.91
N GLU A 169 0.14 5.84 12.02
CA GLU A 169 1.01 4.65 11.98
C GLU A 169 0.28 3.43 11.38
N GLU A 170 -1.01 3.29 11.62
CA GLU A 170 -1.84 2.26 10.96
C GLU A 170 -1.92 2.51 9.44
N THR A 171 -2.17 3.73 9.03
CA THR A 171 -2.20 4.15 7.62
C THR A 171 -0.85 3.94 6.95
N ARG A 172 0.24 4.30 7.61
CA ARG A 172 1.61 4.11 7.13
C ARG A 172 1.95 2.63 6.92
N THR A 173 1.51 1.76 7.83
CA THR A 173 1.71 0.31 7.71
C THR A 173 1.01 -0.23 6.46
N GLN A 174 -0.21 0.20 6.17
CA GLN A 174 -0.94 -0.15 4.95
C GLN A 174 -0.23 0.41 3.70
N ALA A 175 0.20 1.66 3.75
CA ALA A 175 0.90 2.31 2.64
C ALA A 175 2.25 1.65 2.32
N ARG A 176 2.99 1.18 3.31
CA ARG A 176 4.23 0.42 3.10
C ARG A 176 4.01 -0.86 2.31
N GLY A 177 2.93 -1.57 2.58
CA GLY A 177 2.53 -2.74 1.79
C GLY A 177 2.31 -2.41 0.31
N ILE A 178 1.75 -1.23 0.02
CA ILE A 178 1.57 -0.73 -1.34
C ILE A 178 2.92 -0.37 -1.97
N LEU A 179 3.70 0.46 -1.29
CA LEU A 179 4.99 0.98 -1.78
C LEU A 179 6.01 -0.15 -2.02
N GLY A 180 6.02 -1.18 -1.17
CA GLY A 180 6.92 -2.33 -1.30
C GLY A 180 6.54 -3.31 -2.42
N ASN A 181 5.29 -3.31 -2.87
CA ASN A 181 4.81 -4.19 -3.95
C ASN A 181 4.87 -3.53 -5.34
N LEU A 182 5.15 -2.23 -5.41
CA LEU A 182 5.20 -1.46 -6.65
C LEU A 182 6.64 -1.13 -7.11
N GLN A 183 7.64 -1.53 -6.34
CA GLN A 183 9.05 -1.51 -6.70
C GLN A 183 9.46 -2.86 -7.29
#